data_c1323565c267876acc933c71cc2882b3
#
_entry.id   c1323565c267876acc933c71cc2882b3
#
_cell.length_a   1.000
_cell.length_b   1.000
_cell.length_c   1.000
_cell.angle_alpha   90.00
_cell.angle_beta   90.00
_cell.angle_gamma   90.00
#
_symmetry.space_group_name_H-M   'P 1'
#
loop_
_entity.id
_entity.type
_entity.pdbx_description
1 polymer ?
#
loop_
_entity_poly.entity_id
_entity_poly.type
_entity_poly.pdbx_seq_one_letter_code
_entity_poly.pdbx_strand_id
1 'polypeptide(L)'
;MVYPAARLASRVAELGRAISRDFAGRTVDVVIVLESSFVFAADLMRRISQPVVCHFVRADIRDVKQSGFDRREVFFSQAPRLEGRDVLVVDAVLNTGVTQEFLFRRLLETGPRSLRLVVLVDKPRDRRVDLKPDYFGFAVASNYLAGYGLAGSRGWFRNLPYIAARPVQGRRRAVRAGKIRQVR
;
A
#
# COMPACT_ATOMS: atom_id res chain seq x y z
N MET A 1 -15.14 10.58 7.97
CA MET A 1 -15.23 9.14 7.60
C MET A 1 -15.48 9.07 6.11
N VAL A 2 -14.68 8.31 5.37
CA VAL A 2 -14.84 8.13 3.90
C VAL A 2 -15.39 6.75 3.60
N TYR A 3 -14.84 5.73 4.26
CA TYR A 3 -15.28 4.34 4.12
C TYR A 3 -15.60 3.75 5.49
N PRO A 4 -16.90 3.57 5.83
CA PRO A 4 -17.32 2.88 7.05
C PRO A 4 -16.89 1.41 7.06
N ALA A 5 -16.79 0.82 8.25
CA ALA A 5 -16.38 -0.58 8.44
C ALA A 5 -17.21 -1.57 7.60
N ALA A 6 -18.53 -1.40 7.57
CA ALA A 6 -19.42 -2.27 6.78
C ALA A 6 -19.11 -2.22 5.27
N ARG A 7 -18.82 -1.02 4.72
CA ARG A 7 -18.45 -0.87 3.32
C ARG A 7 -17.10 -1.50 3.00
N LEU A 8 -16.12 -1.38 3.93
CA LEU A 8 -14.82 -2.05 3.82
C LEU A 8 -15.01 -3.56 3.80
N ALA A 9 -15.77 -4.12 4.75
CA ALA A 9 -16.02 -5.56 4.85
C ALA A 9 -16.70 -6.12 3.59
N SER A 10 -17.71 -5.42 3.05
CA SER A 10 -18.39 -5.82 1.80
C SER A 10 -17.40 -5.84 0.63
N ARG A 11 -16.59 -4.76 0.48
CA ARG A 11 -15.64 -4.65 -0.63
C ARG A 11 -14.52 -5.68 -0.55
N VAL A 12 -14.01 -5.95 0.65
CA VAL A 12 -13.01 -7.01 0.87
C VAL A 12 -13.57 -8.39 0.54
N ALA A 13 -14.83 -8.66 0.88
CA ALA A 13 -15.49 -9.92 0.50
C ALA A 13 -15.66 -10.05 -1.02
N GLU A 14 -15.98 -8.96 -1.74
CA GLU A 14 -16.05 -8.96 -3.21
C GLU A 14 -14.67 -9.26 -3.84
N LEU A 15 -13.61 -8.62 -3.33
CA LEU A 15 -12.24 -8.87 -3.78
C LEU A 15 -11.84 -10.32 -3.53
N GLY A 16 -12.12 -10.87 -2.34
CA GLY A 16 -11.82 -12.25 -2.01
C GLY A 16 -12.51 -13.24 -2.97
N ARG A 17 -13.79 -13.00 -3.30
CA ARG A 17 -14.51 -13.83 -4.28
C ARG A 17 -13.91 -13.73 -5.69
N ALA A 18 -13.52 -12.54 -6.15
CA ALA A 18 -12.90 -12.35 -7.45
C ALA A 18 -11.56 -13.08 -7.54
N ILE A 19 -10.69 -12.90 -6.54
CA ILE A 19 -9.41 -13.58 -6.43
C ILE A 19 -9.60 -15.10 -6.36
N SER A 20 -10.58 -15.57 -5.59
CA SER A 20 -10.89 -17.00 -5.49
C SER A 20 -11.27 -17.63 -6.84
N ARG A 21 -12.04 -16.93 -7.66
CA ARG A 21 -12.37 -17.41 -9.01
C ARG A 21 -11.14 -17.46 -9.91
N ASP A 22 -10.34 -16.39 -9.89
CA ASP A 22 -9.19 -16.25 -10.79
C ASP A 22 -8.04 -17.22 -10.46
N PHE A 23 -7.94 -17.64 -9.19
CA PHE A 23 -6.96 -18.60 -8.71
C PHE A 23 -7.56 -20.01 -8.44
N ALA A 24 -8.71 -20.33 -9.02
CA ALA A 24 -9.37 -21.63 -8.79
C ALA A 24 -8.44 -22.81 -9.04
N GLY A 25 -8.42 -23.77 -8.10
CA GLY A 25 -7.59 -24.96 -8.17
C GLY A 25 -6.09 -24.76 -7.93
N ARG A 26 -5.67 -23.55 -7.47
CA ARG A 26 -4.27 -23.20 -7.26
C ARG A 26 -4.01 -22.78 -5.81
N THR A 27 -2.80 -23.01 -5.32
CA THR A 27 -2.33 -22.38 -4.07
C THR A 27 -1.88 -20.95 -4.38
N VAL A 28 -2.23 -20.00 -3.53
CA VAL A 28 -1.88 -18.59 -3.71
C VAL A 28 -0.79 -18.19 -2.72
N ASP A 29 0.36 -17.79 -3.23
CA ASP A 29 1.42 -17.19 -2.42
C ASP A 29 1.14 -15.70 -2.26
N VAL A 30 0.73 -15.28 -1.06
CA VAL A 30 0.36 -13.90 -0.75
C VAL A 30 1.56 -13.15 -0.18
N VAL A 31 2.09 -12.19 -0.94
CA VAL A 31 3.18 -11.32 -0.52
C VAL A 31 2.59 -10.02 0.06
N ILE A 32 2.69 -9.86 1.36
CA ILE A 32 2.09 -8.76 2.12
C ILE A 32 3.12 -7.65 2.33
N VAL A 33 2.84 -6.45 1.81
CA VAL A 33 3.72 -5.28 1.97
C VAL A 33 3.41 -4.58 3.28
N LEU A 34 4.28 -4.77 4.27
CA LEU A 34 4.13 -4.14 5.58
C LEU A 34 4.53 -2.65 5.55
N GLU A 35 3.99 -1.81 6.48
CA GLU A 35 3.13 -2.15 7.61
C GLU A 35 1.64 -1.85 7.32
N SER A 36 1.34 -0.96 6.38
CA SER A 36 0.00 -0.40 6.21
C SER A 36 -1.05 -1.42 5.74
N SER A 37 -0.62 -2.51 5.12
CA SER A 37 -1.53 -3.52 4.55
C SER A 37 -1.95 -4.64 5.51
N PHE A 38 -1.39 -4.73 6.73
CA PHE A 38 -1.58 -5.90 7.58
C PHE A 38 -3.05 -6.19 7.93
N VAL A 39 -3.86 -5.15 8.21
CA VAL A 39 -5.29 -5.32 8.50
C VAL A 39 -6.04 -5.76 7.25
N PHE A 40 -5.83 -5.07 6.13
CA PHE A 40 -6.44 -5.41 4.85
C PHE A 40 -6.09 -6.84 4.41
N ALA A 41 -4.81 -7.19 4.48
CA ALA A 41 -4.34 -8.53 4.10
C ALA A 41 -4.98 -9.62 4.97
N ALA A 42 -5.04 -9.43 6.30
CA ALA A 42 -5.64 -10.38 7.22
C ALA A 42 -7.13 -10.60 6.93
N ASP A 43 -7.87 -9.52 6.62
CA ASP A 43 -9.29 -9.64 6.28
C ASP A 43 -9.50 -10.25 4.88
N LEU A 44 -8.66 -9.88 3.90
CA LEU A 44 -8.75 -10.39 2.54
C LEU A 44 -8.46 -11.89 2.47
N MET A 45 -7.38 -12.37 3.11
CA MET A 45 -6.99 -13.78 3.09
C MET A 45 -8.10 -14.70 3.61
N ARG A 46 -8.82 -14.26 4.64
CA ARG A 46 -9.98 -15.01 5.17
C ARG A 46 -11.18 -15.07 4.22
N ARG A 47 -11.16 -14.33 3.11
CA ARG A 47 -12.18 -14.33 2.05
C ARG A 47 -11.74 -15.06 0.78
N ILE A 48 -10.48 -15.53 0.73
CA ILE A 48 -9.96 -16.36 -0.35
C ILE A 48 -10.23 -17.82 0.03
N SER A 49 -10.86 -18.58 -0.89
CA SER A 49 -11.23 -19.98 -0.67
C SER A 49 -10.10 -20.96 -1.03
N GLN A 50 -9.07 -20.53 -1.73
CA GLN A 50 -7.89 -21.32 -2.08
C GLN A 50 -6.92 -21.42 -0.89
N PRO A 51 -6.07 -22.46 -0.83
CA PRO A 51 -4.96 -22.49 0.12
C PRO A 51 -4.04 -21.29 -0.09
N VAL A 52 -3.66 -20.64 1.02
CA VAL A 52 -2.82 -19.42 1.04
C VAL A 52 -1.53 -19.70 1.78
N VAL A 53 -0.41 -19.30 1.18
CA VAL A 53 0.91 -19.22 1.83
C VAL A 53 1.26 -17.74 2.00
N CYS A 54 1.62 -17.30 3.21
CA CYS A 54 1.88 -15.89 3.50
C CYS A 54 3.38 -15.60 3.53
N HIS A 55 3.76 -14.53 2.85
CA HIS A 55 5.09 -13.96 2.89
C HIS A 55 4.98 -12.48 3.28
N PHE A 56 5.89 -12.01 4.13
CA PHE A 56 5.89 -10.63 4.58
C PHE A 56 7.13 -9.93 4.04
N VAL A 57 6.92 -8.80 3.37
CA VAL A 57 7.99 -7.93 2.90
C VAL A 57 7.83 -6.54 3.49
N ARG A 58 8.95 -5.92 3.85
CA ARG A 58 8.97 -4.55 4.31
C ARG A 58 9.76 -3.71 3.32
N ALA A 59 9.15 -2.64 2.84
CA ALA A 59 9.83 -1.65 2.03
C ALA A 59 10.40 -0.56 2.94
N ASP A 60 11.72 -0.47 3.03
CA ASP A 60 12.41 0.63 3.69
C ASP A 60 12.89 1.63 2.63
N ILE A 61 12.42 2.87 2.75
CA ILE A 61 12.84 3.95 1.85
C ILE A 61 13.93 4.74 2.59
N ARG A 62 15.13 4.80 2.02
CA ARG A 62 16.25 5.55 2.56
C ARG A 62 16.65 6.65 1.58
N ASP A 63 16.84 7.84 2.11
CA ASP A 63 17.49 8.90 1.37
C ASP A 63 19.01 8.73 1.52
N VAL A 64 19.68 8.28 0.46
CA VAL A 64 21.13 8.05 0.44
C VAL A 64 21.80 9.27 -0.18
N LYS A 65 22.65 9.93 0.60
CA LYS A 65 23.51 11.00 0.10
C LYS A 65 24.80 10.39 -0.45
N GLN A 66 24.95 10.37 -1.75
CA GLN A 66 26.14 9.89 -2.39
C GLN A 66 26.65 10.96 -3.39
N SER A 67 27.87 11.44 -3.18
CA SER A 67 28.58 12.33 -4.12
C SER A 67 27.79 13.59 -4.55
N GLY A 68 27.07 14.24 -3.63
CA GLY A 68 26.36 15.49 -3.90
C GLY A 68 24.97 15.34 -4.54
N PHE A 69 24.48 14.12 -4.75
CA PHE A 69 23.13 13.83 -5.24
C PHE A 69 22.30 13.10 -4.15
N ASP A 70 21.10 13.61 -3.89
CA ASP A 70 20.12 12.93 -3.03
C ASP A 70 19.46 11.82 -3.85
N ARG A 71 19.82 10.56 -3.57
CA ARG A 71 19.21 9.38 -4.18
C ARG A 71 18.27 8.71 -3.19
N ARG A 72 17.05 8.42 -3.61
CA ARG A 72 16.11 7.62 -2.83
C ARG A 72 16.23 6.17 -3.24
N GLU A 73 16.58 5.32 -2.27
CA GLU A 73 16.67 3.88 -2.48
C GLU A 73 15.55 3.16 -1.73
N VAL A 74 15.03 2.11 -2.37
CA VAL A 74 14.01 1.23 -1.77
C VAL A 74 14.67 -0.10 -1.46
N PHE A 75 14.71 -0.45 -0.18
CA PHE A 75 15.22 -1.73 0.29
C PHE A 75 14.06 -2.62 0.67
N PHE A 76 14.12 -3.88 0.28
CA PHE A 76 13.19 -4.91 0.74
C PHE A 76 13.92 -5.93 1.58
N SER A 77 13.22 -6.50 2.56
CA SER A 77 13.62 -7.77 3.16
C SER A 77 13.81 -8.81 2.05
N GLN A 78 14.58 -9.87 2.33
CA GLN A 78 14.86 -10.92 1.35
C GLN A 78 13.56 -11.36 0.64
N ALA A 79 13.57 -11.35 -0.69
CA ALA A 79 12.45 -11.82 -1.48
C ALA A 79 12.22 -13.31 -1.23
N PRO A 80 10.97 -13.77 -1.05
CA PRO A 80 10.66 -15.19 -0.92
C PRO A 80 10.98 -15.91 -2.23
N ARG A 81 11.27 -17.21 -2.15
CA ARG A 81 11.43 -18.07 -3.35
C ARG A 81 10.04 -18.38 -3.91
N LEU A 82 9.75 -17.86 -5.10
CA LEU A 82 8.41 -17.94 -5.71
C LEU A 82 8.41 -18.61 -7.07
N GLU A 83 9.48 -19.34 -7.42
CA GLU A 83 9.60 -20.04 -8.70
C GLU A 83 8.40 -20.95 -8.95
N GLY A 84 7.75 -20.77 -10.10
CA GLY A 84 6.57 -21.53 -10.52
C GLY A 84 5.30 -21.31 -9.68
N ARG A 85 5.30 -20.35 -8.73
CA ARG A 85 4.18 -20.06 -7.83
C ARG A 85 3.21 -19.05 -8.42
N ASP A 86 1.95 -19.11 -8.02
CA ASP A 86 0.96 -18.06 -8.31
C ASP A 86 0.96 -17.05 -7.18
N VAL A 87 1.37 -15.83 -7.49
CA VAL A 87 1.66 -14.81 -6.50
C VAL A 87 0.63 -13.67 -6.54
N LEU A 88 0.13 -13.31 -5.35
CA LEU A 88 -0.71 -12.15 -5.12
C LEU A 88 0.00 -11.17 -4.18
N VAL A 89 0.45 -10.03 -4.69
CA VAL A 89 0.98 -8.94 -3.87
C VAL A 89 -0.18 -8.15 -3.28
N VAL A 90 -0.16 -7.99 -1.95
CA VAL A 90 -1.18 -7.23 -1.21
C VAL A 90 -0.57 -5.97 -0.63
N ASP A 91 -1.06 -4.82 -1.05
CA ASP A 91 -0.69 -3.52 -0.48
C ASP A 91 -1.93 -2.69 -0.13
N ALA A 92 -1.78 -1.75 0.79
CA ALA A 92 -2.89 -0.92 1.24
C ALA A 92 -3.21 0.21 0.26
N VAL A 93 -2.18 0.87 -0.28
CA VAL A 93 -2.35 2.06 -1.15
C VAL A 93 -1.37 2.03 -2.30
N LEU A 94 -1.90 2.10 -3.51
CA LEU A 94 -1.12 2.34 -4.70
C LEU A 94 -1.20 3.84 -5.04
N ASN A 95 -0.15 4.57 -4.67
CA ASN A 95 -0.02 6.00 -4.90
C ASN A 95 0.80 6.27 -6.18
N THR A 96 2.06 6.68 -6.06
CA THR A 96 2.95 6.90 -7.22
C THR A 96 3.28 5.62 -7.98
N GLY A 97 3.25 4.47 -7.30
CA GLY A 97 3.54 3.16 -7.83
C GLY A 97 5.03 2.80 -7.86
N VAL A 98 5.93 3.74 -7.59
CA VAL A 98 7.40 3.53 -7.69
C VAL A 98 7.87 2.39 -6.79
N THR A 99 7.42 2.35 -5.54
CA THR A 99 7.79 1.30 -4.58
C THR A 99 7.29 -0.07 -5.04
N GLN A 100 6.05 -0.12 -5.50
CA GLN A 100 5.42 -1.37 -5.97
C GLN A 100 6.06 -1.85 -7.28
N GLU A 101 6.40 -0.97 -8.22
CA GLU A 101 7.10 -1.33 -9.45
C GLU A 101 8.47 -1.95 -9.14
N PHE A 102 9.22 -1.36 -8.22
CA PHE A 102 10.50 -1.93 -7.79
C PHE A 102 10.32 -3.30 -7.15
N LEU A 103 9.32 -3.48 -6.27
CA LEU A 103 9.00 -4.78 -5.66
C LEU A 103 8.63 -5.80 -6.73
N PHE A 104 7.79 -5.41 -7.70
CA PHE A 104 7.36 -6.31 -8.78
C PHE A 104 8.54 -6.81 -9.60
N ARG A 105 9.48 -5.95 -9.97
CA ARG A 105 10.70 -6.36 -10.68
C ARG A 105 11.50 -7.38 -9.89
N ARG A 106 11.70 -7.15 -8.59
CA ARG A 106 12.41 -8.08 -7.71
C ARG A 106 11.70 -9.42 -7.54
N LEU A 107 10.37 -9.42 -7.47
CA LEU A 107 9.59 -10.66 -7.40
C LEU A 107 9.60 -11.41 -8.71
N LEU A 108 9.55 -10.73 -9.85
CA LEU A 108 9.65 -11.35 -11.18
C LEU A 108 10.99 -12.07 -11.40
N GLU A 109 12.09 -11.54 -10.83
CA GLU A 109 13.41 -12.21 -10.86
C GLU A 109 13.40 -13.60 -10.18
N THR A 110 12.44 -13.87 -9.29
CA THR A 110 12.30 -15.18 -8.63
C THR A 110 11.55 -16.22 -9.46
N GLY A 111 11.08 -15.88 -10.66
CA GLY A 111 10.44 -16.80 -11.61
C GLY A 111 9.03 -17.29 -11.24
N PRO A 112 8.11 -16.42 -10.71
CA PRO A 112 6.75 -16.84 -10.44
C PRO A 112 5.99 -17.20 -11.72
N ARG A 113 5.03 -18.13 -11.63
CA ARG A 113 4.14 -18.49 -12.75
C ARG A 113 3.18 -17.35 -13.09
N SER A 114 2.67 -16.67 -12.07
CA SER A 114 1.86 -15.46 -12.21
C SER A 114 2.14 -14.49 -11.07
N LEU A 115 2.05 -13.19 -11.35
CA LEU A 115 2.22 -12.12 -10.37
C LEU A 115 1.10 -11.10 -10.56
N ARG A 116 0.24 -10.93 -9.54
CA ARG A 116 -0.87 -9.99 -9.54
C ARG A 116 -0.82 -9.05 -8.34
N LEU A 117 -1.42 -7.87 -8.48
CA LEU A 117 -1.47 -6.84 -7.46
C LEU A 117 -2.91 -6.59 -7.01
N VAL A 118 -3.14 -6.67 -5.70
CA VAL A 118 -4.36 -6.17 -5.07
C VAL A 118 -4.04 -5.03 -4.11
N VAL A 119 -4.82 -3.95 -4.20
CA VAL A 119 -4.71 -2.81 -3.29
C VAL A 119 -6.06 -2.43 -2.71
N LEU A 120 -6.07 -1.98 -1.45
CA LEU A 120 -7.30 -1.48 -0.85
C LEU A 120 -7.70 -0.13 -1.48
N VAL A 121 -6.72 0.74 -1.70
CA VAL A 121 -6.94 2.08 -2.26
C VAL A 121 -6.03 2.30 -3.46
N ASP A 122 -6.63 2.61 -4.59
CA ASP A 122 -5.92 3.07 -5.79
C ASP A 122 -6.03 4.59 -5.95
N LYS A 123 -4.91 5.26 -6.26
CA LYS A 123 -4.81 6.70 -6.53
C LYS A 123 -4.25 6.93 -7.94
N PRO A 124 -5.04 6.71 -8.98
CA PRO A 124 -4.54 6.74 -10.35
C PRO A 124 -4.01 8.12 -10.80
N ARG A 125 -4.52 9.22 -10.20
CA ARG A 125 -4.05 10.59 -10.52
C ARG A 125 -2.64 10.89 -10.04
N ASP A 126 -2.16 10.19 -9.02
CA ASP A 126 -0.83 10.38 -8.43
C ASP A 126 0.22 9.45 -9.06
N ARG A 127 -0.18 8.58 -10.01
CA ARG A 127 0.66 7.56 -10.62
C ARG A 127 1.82 8.17 -11.41
N ARG A 128 3.04 7.61 -11.22
CA ARG A 128 4.27 8.03 -11.89
C ARG A 128 4.91 6.94 -12.75
N VAL A 129 4.39 5.72 -12.66
CA VAL A 129 4.85 4.52 -13.36
C VAL A 129 3.69 3.83 -14.04
N ASP A 130 3.92 3.06 -15.09
CA ASP A 130 2.86 2.31 -15.76
C ASP A 130 2.58 0.98 -15.02
N LEU A 131 2.07 1.10 -13.80
CA LEU A 131 1.63 -0.01 -12.97
C LEU A 131 0.16 0.18 -12.60
N LYS A 132 -0.66 -0.80 -12.94
CA LYS A 132 -2.08 -0.84 -12.57
C LYS A 132 -2.32 -2.03 -11.66
N PRO A 133 -3.19 -1.91 -10.64
CA PRO A 133 -3.57 -3.06 -9.82
C PRO A 133 -4.52 -3.96 -10.63
N ASP A 134 -4.38 -5.28 -10.48
CA ASP A 134 -5.34 -6.27 -11.01
C ASP A 134 -6.67 -6.20 -10.25
N TYR A 135 -6.58 -5.91 -8.95
CA TYR A 135 -7.73 -5.75 -8.08
C TYR A 135 -7.56 -4.51 -7.20
N PHE A 136 -8.62 -3.77 -7.02
CA PHE A 136 -8.59 -2.64 -6.08
C PHE A 136 -9.93 -2.49 -5.33
N GLY A 137 -9.84 -2.04 -4.10
CA GLY A 137 -11.01 -1.76 -3.29
C GLY A 137 -11.71 -0.48 -3.73
N PHE A 138 -11.02 0.64 -3.65
CA PHE A 138 -11.58 1.96 -3.89
C PHE A 138 -10.61 2.83 -4.69
N ALA A 139 -11.12 3.50 -5.73
CA ALA A 139 -10.38 4.57 -6.39
C ALA A 139 -10.65 5.90 -5.68
N VAL A 140 -9.61 6.65 -5.33
CA VAL A 140 -9.75 7.94 -4.65
C VAL A 140 -8.88 9.01 -5.29
N ALA A 141 -9.35 10.27 -5.19
CA ALA A 141 -8.48 11.42 -5.42
C ALA A 141 -7.42 11.54 -4.30
N SER A 142 -6.38 12.33 -4.54
CA SER A 142 -5.23 12.50 -3.64
C SER A 142 -5.60 13.08 -2.29
N ASN A 143 -6.12 12.26 -1.37
CA ASN A 143 -6.40 12.61 0.00
C ASN A 143 -5.49 11.81 0.94
N TYR A 144 -5.12 12.41 2.07
CA TYR A 144 -4.44 11.68 3.14
C TYR A 144 -5.45 10.81 3.87
N LEU A 145 -5.22 9.49 3.87
CA LEU A 145 -6.09 8.49 4.46
C LEU A 145 -5.47 7.92 5.74
N ALA A 146 -6.30 7.62 6.73
CA ALA A 146 -5.90 6.96 7.97
C ALA A 146 -7.01 6.02 8.45
N GLY A 147 -6.62 4.97 9.18
CA GLY A 147 -7.51 3.92 9.66
C GLY A 147 -7.43 2.65 8.84
N TYR A 148 -7.94 1.55 9.39
CA TYR A 148 -7.93 0.22 8.80
C TYR A 148 -6.53 -0.22 8.31
N GLY A 149 -5.53 -0.08 9.20
CA GLY A 149 -4.13 -0.36 8.90
C GLY A 149 -3.33 0.85 8.41
N LEU A 150 -3.96 1.84 7.76
CA LEU A 150 -3.30 3.04 7.26
C LEU A 150 -2.89 3.95 8.42
N ALA A 151 -1.62 4.40 8.38
CA ALA A 151 -1.08 5.31 9.38
C ALA A 151 -1.54 6.75 9.17
N GLY A 152 -2.02 7.37 10.23
CA GLY A 152 -2.11 8.81 10.35
C GLY A 152 -0.75 9.46 10.62
N SER A 153 -0.78 10.74 10.98
CA SER A 153 0.43 11.43 11.46
C SER A 153 1.01 10.69 12.68
N ARG A 154 2.32 10.58 12.76
CA ARG A 154 3.06 9.89 13.83
C ARG A 154 2.75 8.39 13.95
N GLY A 155 2.22 7.74 12.91
CA GLY A 155 1.91 6.30 12.93
C GLY A 155 0.58 5.94 13.60
N TRP A 156 -0.23 6.91 14.04
CA TRP A 156 -1.48 6.69 14.78
C TRP A 156 -2.64 6.24 13.88
N PHE A 157 -3.73 5.80 14.49
CA PHE A 157 -5.03 5.49 13.88
C PHE A 157 -5.09 4.21 13.02
N ARG A 158 -4.05 3.38 12.98
CA ARG A 158 -4.10 2.10 12.26
C ARG A 158 -5.19 1.16 12.78
N ASN A 159 -5.56 1.29 14.06
CA ASN A 159 -6.55 0.48 14.75
C ASN A 159 -8.01 0.88 14.48
N LEU A 160 -8.27 1.99 13.77
CA LEU A 160 -9.66 2.38 13.47
C LEU A 160 -10.30 1.36 12.51
N PRO A 161 -11.55 0.94 12.76
CA PRO A 161 -12.23 -0.03 11.90
C PRO A 161 -12.76 0.54 10.58
N TYR A 162 -12.51 1.82 10.32
CA TYR A 162 -12.94 2.58 9.16
C TYR A 162 -11.78 3.39 8.55
N ILE A 163 -11.96 3.91 7.35
CA ILE A 163 -11.03 4.86 6.74
C ILE A 163 -11.60 6.27 6.82
N ALA A 164 -10.79 7.20 7.33
CA ALA A 164 -11.04 8.63 7.32
C ALA A 164 -10.07 9.32 6.35
N ALA A 165 -10.57 10.35 5.64
CA ALA A 165 -9.72 11.26 4.90
C ALA A 165 -9.45 12.51 5.73
N ARG A 166 -8.21 12.96 5.72
CA ARG A 166 -7.83 14.27 6.24
C ARG A 166 -7.66 15.22 5.06
N PRO A 167 -8.20 16.44 5.11
CA PRO A 167 -7.87 17.45 4.13
C PRO A 167 -6.34 17.66 4.13
N VAL A 168 -5.73 17.73 2.96
CA VAL A 168 -4.34 18.17 2.83
C VAL A 168 -4.32 19.62 3.33
N GLN A 169 -3.82 19.86 4.54
CA GLN A 169 -3.56 21.22 4.99
C GLN A 169 -2.52 21.81 4.04
N GLY A 170 -2.94 22.80 3.25
CA GLY A 170 -2.04 23.56 2.42
C GLY A 170 -0.85 24.03 3.28
N ARG A 171 0.36 23.99 2.73
CA ARG A 171 1.57 24.51 3.38
C ARG A 171 1.23 25.85 4.04
N ARG A 172 1.14 25.89 5.36
CA ARG A 172 1.12 27.15 6.09
C ARG A 172 2.38 27.91 5.65
N ARG A 173 2.21 28.97 4.89
CA ARG A 173 3.26 29.99 4.71
C ARG A 173 3.68 30.40 6.12
N ALA A 174 4.94 30.17 6.45
CA ALA A 174 5.53 30.71 7.66
C ALA A 174 5.39 32.22 7.59
N VAL A 175 4.46 32.77 8.36
CA VAL A 175 4.39 34.21 8.60
C VAL A 175 5.65 34.55 9.37
N ARG A 176 6.58 35.22 8.72
CA ARG A 176 7.76 35.79 9.36
C ARG A 176 7.26 36.69 10.50
N ALA A 177 7.55 36.32 11.73
CA ALA A 177 7.38 37.19 12.87
C ALA A 177 8.29 38.41 12.68
N GLY A 178 7.67 39.57 12.39
CA GLY A 178 8.33 40.84 12.32
C GLY A 178 8.93 41.18 13.68
N LYS A 179 10.20 41.56 13.68
CA LYS A 179 10.89 42.13 14.87
C LYS A 179 10.10 43.31 15.38
N ILE A 180 9.54 43.21 16.60
CA ILE A 180 9.11 44.35 17.36
C ILE A 180 10.38 45.04 17.88
N ARG A 181 10.70 46.23 17.33
CA ARG A 181 11.69 47.13 17.89
C ARG A 181 11.11 47.68 19.21
N GLN A 182 11.81 47.42 20.29
CA GLN A 182 11.63 48.22 21.52
C GLN A 182 12.22 49.60 21.27
N VAL A 183 11.40 50.63 21.43
CA VAL A 183 11.82 52.01 21.62
C VAL A 183 11.52 52.36 23.03
N ARG A 184 12.57 52.71 23.75
CA ARG A 184 12.72 53.38 25.03
C ARG A 184 11.49 53.46 25.98
#